data_fc5eceeff27897561b3e0ea8c8be7eb9
#
_entry.id   fc5eceeff27897561b3e0ea8c8be7eb9
#
_cell.length_a   1.000
_cell.length_b   1.000
_cell.length_c   1.000
_cell.angle_alpha   90.00
_cell.angle_beta   90.00
_cell.angle_gamma   90.00
#
_symmetry.space_group_name_H-M   'P 1'
#
loop_
_entity.id
_entity.type
_entity.pdbx_description
1 polymer ?
#
loop_
_entity_poly.entity_id
_entity_poly.type
_entity_poly.pdbx_seq_one_letter_code
_entity_poly.pdbx_strand_id
1 'polypeptide(L)'
;FGPDTRLKSFNPAYADLWHLKSDWLSSMPDLGEILERQRSERRLPEFADFRAFKEKQQAQFKQLTGSVEELMHLPDGTTLRVVVCPHAAGGLFFSYEDVSDRLALERSYNTLIAVQRETLDNLHEGVAVFGSDGRLKLSNPEFRQLWSLSDSEVAEALHVSGFVEKMKSLVIGEDDWEAYKERVVAGLMSREPHSGRL
;
A
#
# COMPACT_ATOMS: atom_id res chain seq x y z
N PHE A 1 18.66 -23.42 -6.41
CA PHE A 1 18.61 -24.87 -6.22
C PHE A 1 18.54 -25.57 -7.57
N GLY A 2 19.22 -26.70 -7.68
CA GLY A 2 19.15 -27.54 -8.87
C GLY A 2 17.90 -28.41 -8.93
N PRO A 3 17.68 -29.14 -10.04
CA PRO A 3 16.54 -30.06 -10.17
C PRO A 3 16.60 -31.22 -9.15
N ASP A 4 17.76 -31.47 -8.57
CA ASP A 4 18.03 -32.42 -7.49
C ASP A 4 17.69 -31.87 -6.09
N THR A 5 17.03 -30.70 -6.01
CA THR A 5 16.69 -29.94 -4.81
C THR A 5 17.89 -29.45 -3.98
N ARG A 6 19.12 -29.64 -4.47
CA ARG A 6 20.33 -29.20 -3.79
C ARG A 6 20.67 -27.75 -4.10
N LEU A 7 21.17 -27.06 -3.08
CA LEU A 7 21.65 -25.68 -3.22
C LEU A 7 22.85 -25.65 -4.20
N LYS A 8 22.74 -24.88 -5.27
CA LYS A 8 23.83 -24.72 -6.26
C LYS A 8 24.57 -23.41 -6.09
N SER A 9 23.89 -22.38 -5.67
CA SER A 9 24.46 -21.04 -5.48
C SER A 9 23.64 -20.26 -4.46
N PHE A 10 24.31 -19.40 -3.73
CA PHE A 10 23.71 -18.44 -2.81
C PHE A 10 24.58 -17.19 -2.75
N ASN A 11 23.99 -16.07 -2.33
CA ASN A 11 24.74 -14.86 -2.02
C ASN A 11 24.98 -14.70 -0.51
N PRO A 12 25.94 -13.87 -0.08
CA PRO A 12 26.17 -13.63 1.35
C PRO A 12 24.93 -13.18 2.11
N ALA A 13 24.09 -12.33 1.51
CA ALA A 13 22.85 -11.86 2.13
C ALA A 13 21.88 -13.00 2.49
N TYR A 14 21.85 -14.08 1.70
CA TYR A 14 21.07 -15.27 2.03
C TYR A 14 21.60 -15.97 3.30
N ALA A 15 22.92 -16.11 3.40
CA ALA A 15 23.56 -16.72 4.58
C ALA A 15 23.30 -15.88 5.83
N ASP A 16 23.42 -14.55 5.72
CA ASP A 16 23.19 -13.60 6.80
C ASP A 16 21.72 -13.59 7.24
N LEU A 17 20.78 -13.51 6.29
CA LEU A 17 19.34 -13.52 6.56
C LEU A 17 18.92 -14.75 7.39
N TRP A 18 19.41 -15.92 7.01
CA TRP A 18 19.05 -17.18 7.66
C TRP A 18 20.00 -17.59 8.77
N HIS A 19 21.05 -16.79 9.07
CA HIS A 19 22.13 -17.07 10.01
C HIS A 19 22.80 -18.42 9.77
N LEU A 20 22.91 -18.82 8.50
CA LEU A 20 23.53 -20.08 8.10
C LEU A 20 25.00 -19.88 7.77
N LYS A 21 25.84 -20.81 8.21
CA LYS A 21 27.30 -20.77 7.93
C LYS A 21 27.55 -21.00 6.44
N SER A 22 28.32 -20.12 5.80
CA SER A 22 28.67 -20.23 4.38
C SER A 22 29.37 -21.53 4.04
N ASP A 23 30.24 -22.05 4.92
CA ASP A 23 30.89 -23.32 4.71
C ASP A 23 29.91 -24.49 4.63
N TRP A 24 28.86 -24.46 5.49
CA TRP A 24 27.83 -25.47 5.43
C TRP A 24 26.95 -25.33 4.17
N LEU A 25 26.60 -24.11 3.78
CA LEU A 25 25.85 -23.87 2.51
C LEU A 25 26.69 -24.32 1.30
N SER A 26 28.02 -24.16 1.35
CA SER A 26 28.93 -24.59 0.30
C SER A 26 29.01 -26.11 0.15
N SER A 27 28.58 -26.89 1.15
CA SER A 27 28.46 -28.35 1.05
C SER A 27 27.23 -28.78 0.21
N MET A 28 26.49 -27.82 -0.36
CA MET A 28 25.33 -28.04 -1.22
C MET A 28 24.20 -28.86 -0.55
N PRO A 29 23.73 -28.45 0.66
CA PRO A 29 22.65 -29.14 1.34
C PRO A 29 21.38 -29.11 0.45
N ASP A 30 20.49 -30.10 0.65
CA ASP A 30 19.18 -30.05 -0.03
C ASP A 30 18.22 -29.08 0.66
N LEU A 31 17.13 -28.72 -0.01
CA LEU A 31 16.14 -27.80 0.52
C LEU A 31 15.54 -28.29 1.83
N GLY A 32 15.33 -29.60 1.97
CA GLY A 32 14.78 -30.19 3.20
C GLY A 32 15.72 -30.02 4.39
N GLU A 33 17.04 -30.20 4.18
CA GLU A 33 18.08 -29.99 5.21
C GLU A 33 18.12 -28.51 5.63
N ILE A 34 18.00 -27.58 4.68
CA ILE A 34 17.98 -26.15 4.96
C ILE A 34 16.74 -25.79 5.78
N LEU A 35 15.55 -26.24 5.37
CA LEU A 35 14.29 -25.97 6.07
C LEU A 35 14.29 -26.54 7.51
N GLU A 36 14.83 -27.77 7.71
CA GLU A 36 14.99 -28.34 9.04
C GLU A 36 15.92 -27.51 9.92
N ARG A 37 17.00 -27.01 9.36
CA ARG A 37 17.94 -26.19 10.09
C ARG A 37 17.35 -24.84 10.46
N GLN A 38 16.70 -24.17 9.51
CA GLN A 38 15.98 -22.93 9.76
C GLN A 38 14.90 -23.08 10.84
N ARG A 39 14.20 -24.24 10.84
CA ARG A 39 13.21 -24.55 11.87
C ARG A 39 13.87 -24.76 13.24
N SER A 40 14.94 -25.55 13.30
CA SER A 40 15.65 -25.84 14.57
C SER A 40 16.22 -24.58 15.21
N GLU A 41 16.60 -23.60 14.40
CA GLU A 41 17.11 -22.30 14.82
C GLU A 41 15.98 -21.25 15.02
N ARG A 42 14.69 -21.67 14.93
CA ARG A 42 13.49 -20.82 15.07
C ARG A 42 13.47 -19.64 14.12
N ARG A 43 13.96 -19.85 12.88
CA ARG A 43 13.98 -18.83 11.83
C ARG A 43 12.79 -18.92 10.90
N LEU A 44 12.00 -19.98 10.92
CA LEU A 44 10.77 -20.11 10.15
C LEU A 44 9.55 -19.79 11.01
N PRO A 45 8.44 -19.40 10.41
CA PRO A 45 7.14 -19.32 11.07
C PRO A 45 6.78 -20.66 11.72
N GLU A 46 5.95 -20.61 12.76
CA GLU A 46 5.37 -21.81 13.32
C GLU A 46 4.32 -22.38 12.36
N PHE A 47 4.54 -23.60 11.88
CA PHE A 47 3.60 -24.31 11.03
C PHE A 47 2.87 -25.38 11.85
N ALA A 48 1.57 -25.47 11.70
CA ALA A 48 0.77 -26.54 12.32
C ALA A 48 1.23 -27.93 11.84
N ASP A 49 1.63 -28.03 10.58
CA ASP A 49 2.24 -29.24 9.99
C ASP A 49 3.46 -28.83 9.14
N PHE A 50 4.63 -28.89 9.77
CA PHE A 50 5.88 -28.59 9.09
C PHE A 50 6.24 -29.62 8.02
N ARG A 51 5.79 -30.88 8.18
CA ARG A 51 6.05 -31.90 7.18
C ARG A 51 5.29 -31.59 5.88
N ALA A 52 4.01 -31.22 5.99
CA ALA A 52 3.21 -30.81 4.85
C ALA A 52 3.81 -29.54 4.18
N PHE A 53 4.29 -28.58 4.97
CA PHE A 53 5.00 -27.41 4.44
C PHE A 53 6.23 -27.82 3.63
N LYS A 54 7.08 -28.68 4.17
CA LYS A 54 8.29 -29.17 3.50
C LYS A 54 7.97 -29.92 2.21
N GLU A 55 6.97 -30.79 2.25
CA GLU A 55 6.49 -31.54 1.07
C GLU A 55 5.96 -30.56 -0.02
N LYS A 56 5.22 -29.53 0.37
CA LYS A 56 4.75 -28.49 -0.54
C LYS A 56 5.92 -27.76 -1.21
N GLN A 57 6.93 -27.36 -0.45
CA GLN A 57 8.11 -26.67 -0.98
C GLN A 57 8.89 -27.56 -1.96
N GLN A 58 9.03 -28.85 -1.66
CA GLN A 58 9.68 -29.79 -2.57
C GLN A 58 8.85 -30.10 -3.82
N ALA A 59 7.53 -30.14 -3.71
CA ALA A 59 6.65 -30.37 -4.86
C ALA A 59 6.73 -29.23 -5.91
N GLN A 60 7.07 -28.01 -5.50
CA GLN A 60 7.27 -26.88 -6.43
C GLN A 60 8.31 -27.18 -7.50
N PHE A 61 9.35 -27.97 -7.21
CA PHE A 61 10.39 -28.33 -8.19
C PHE A 61 9.85 -29.08 -9.40
N LYS A 62 8.70 -29.73 -9.27
CA LYS A 62 8.05 -30.50 -10.34
C LYS A 62 6.83 -29.80 -10.92
N GLN A 63 6.19 -28.94 -10.15
CA GLN A 63 4.88 -28.38 -10.49
C GLN A 63 4.92 -26.93 -10.91
N LEU A 64 5.96 -26.18 -10.49
CA LEU A 64 6.00 -24.76 -10.71
C LEU A 64 6.35 -24.47 -12.19
N THR A 65 5.44 -23.83 -12.90
CA THR A 65 5.61 -23.43 -14.29
C THR A 65 5.81 -21.92 -14.48
N GLY A 66 5.57 -21.14 -13.43
CA GLY A 66 5.70 -19.69 -13.42
C GLY A 66 6.21 -19.18 -12.07
N SER A 67 6.37 -17.88 -11.93
CA SER A 67 6.77 -17.24 -10.66
C SER A 67 5.61 -17.26 -9.65
N VAL A 68 5.95 -17.58 -8.41
CA VAL A 68 5.04 -17.46 -7.25
C VAL A 68 5.65 -16.49 -6.26
N GLU A 69 4.82 -15.63 -5.71
CA GLU A 69 5.17 -14.64 -4.71
C GLU A 69 4.30 -14.83 -3.47
N GLU A 70 4.92 -14.81 -2.30
CA GLU A 70 4.22 -14.88 -1.02
C GLU A 70 4.92 -14.03 0.03
N LEU A 71 4.18 -13.61 1.06
CA LEU A 71 4.75 -12.96 2.25
C LEU A 71 4.96 -14.01 3.34
N MET A 72 6.15 -13.99 3.94
CA MET A 72 6.51 -14.86 5.05
C MET A 72 6.81 -14.00 6.28
N HIS A 73 6.05 -14.19 7.35
CA HIS A 73 6.27 -13.48 8.61
C HIS A 73 7.15 -14.33 9.53
N LEU A 74 8.34 -13.84 9.84
CA LEU A 74 9.30 -14.54 10.70
C LEU A 74 9.00 -14.27 12.19
N PRO A 75 9.46 -15.16 13.09
CA PRO A 75 9.24 -15.03 14.54
C PRO A 75 9.85 -13.77 15.16
N ASP A 76 10.88 -13.19 14.55
CA ASP A 76 11.54 -11.96 15.01
C ASP A 76 10.80 -10.68 14.58
N GLY A 77 9.66 -10.81 13.88
CA GLY A 77 8.84 -9.71 13.38
C GLY A 77 9.19 -9.26 11.96
N THR A 78 10.24 -9.80 11.37
CA THR A 78 10.62 -9.53 9.98
C THR A 78 9.56 -10.08 9.02
N THR A 79 9.21 -9.33 8.00
CA THR A 79 8.34 -9.78 6.92
C THR A 79 9.15 -9.89 5.63
N LEU A 80 9.27 -11.10 5.14
CA LEU A 80 9.95 -11.36 3.88
C LEU A 80 8.96 -11.48 2.73
N ARG A 81 9.27 -10.82 1.64
CA ARG A 81 8.70 -11.11 0.33
C ARG A 81 9.51 -12.23 -0.30
N VAL A 82 8.89 -13.38 -0.49
CA VAL A 82 9.51 -14.58 -1.06
C VAL A 82 9.03 -14.75 -2.48
N VAL A 83 9.96 -14.77 -3.42
CA VAL A 83 9.67 -15.05 -4.83
C VAL A 83 10.37 -16.34 -5.23
N VAL A 84 9.59 -17.29 -5.74
CA VAL A 84 10.09 -18.56 -6.26
C VAL A 84 9.78 -18.63 -7.74
N CYS A 85 10.80 -18.90 -8.54
CA CYS A 85 10.61 -19.05 -9.99
C CYS A 85 11.43 -20.21 -10.55
N PRO A 86 10.97 -20.86 -11.63
CA PRO A 86 11.74 -21.88 -12.34
C PRO A 86 13.03 -21.27 -12.90
N HIS A 87 14.12 -22.03 -12.81
CA HIS A 87 15.40 -21.64 -13.39
C HIS A 87 15.61 -22.32 -14.76
N ALA A 88 16.16 -21.58 -15.73
CA ALA A 88 16.33 -22.06 -17.11
C ALA A 88 17.18 -23.36 -17.22
N ALA A 89 18.15 -23.55 -16.32
CA ALA A 89 18.95 -24.77 -16.26
C ALA A 89 18.30 -25.90 -15.43
N GLY A 90 17.02 -25.78 -15.12
CA GLY A 90 16.28 -26.66 -14.20
C GLY A 90 16.42 -26.24 -12.74
N GLY A 91 15.46 -26.73 -11.91
CA GLY A 91 15.38 -26.36 -10.51
C GLY A 91 14.66 -25.03 -10.26
N LEU A 92 14.88 -24.43 -9.09
CA LEU A 92 14.20 -23.23 -8.65
C LEU A 92 15.18 -22.14 -8.17
N PHE A 93 14.83 -20.90 -8.46
CA PHE A 93 15.45 -19.72 -7.90
C PHE A 93 14.52 -19.16 -6.79
N PHE A 94 15.10 -18.90 -5.62
CA PHE A 94 14.43 -18.27 -4.50
C PHE A 94 15.02 -16.89 -4.27
N SER A 95 14.18 -15.89 -4.15
CA SER A 95 14.56 -14.54 -3.74
C SER A 95 13.81 -14.17 -2.47
N TYR A 96 14.52 -13.58 -1.53
CA TYR A 96 14.00 -13.10 -0.26
C TYR A 96 14.33 -11.61 -0.14
N GLU A 97 13.32 -10.82 0.10
CA GLU A 97 13.43 -9.38 0.28
C GLU A 97 12.77 -9.01 1.62
N ASP A 98 13.50 -8.34 2.50
CA ASP A 98 12.92 -7.79 3.71
C ASP A 98 12.07 -6.57 3.34
N VAL A 99 10.76 -6.66 3.58
CA VAL A 99 9.78 -5.61 3.29
C VAL A 99 9.17 -5.03 4.56
N SER A 100 9.72 -5.33 5.72
CA SER A 100 9.20 -4.94 7.03
C SER A 100 9.01 -3.44 7.14
N ASP A 101 10.05 -2.66 6.85
CA ASP A 101 10.01 -1.20 6.95
C ASP A 101 9.05 -0.59 5.95
N ARG A 102 9.00 -1.12 4.72
CA ARG A 102 8.07 -0.64 3.69
C ARG A 102 6.62 -0.87 4.11
N LEU A 103 6.29 -2.06 4.60
CA LEU A 103 4.94 -2.38 5.06
C LEU A 103 4.56 -1.60 6.33
N ALA A 104 5.52 -1.35 7.24
CA ALA A 104 5.30 -0.52 8.42
C ALA A 104 4.99 0.93 8.03
N LEU A 105 5.72 1.49 7.07
CA LEU A 105 5.48 2.83 6.53
C LEU A 105 4.12 2.94 5.85
N GLU A 106 3.76 1.96 5.00
CA GLU A 106 2.46 1.91 4.34
C GLU A 106 1.30 1.85 5.36
N ARG A 107 1.43 1.03 6.41
CA ARG A 107 0.43 0.95 7.48
C ARG A 107 0.32 2.27 8.23
N SER A 108 1.45 2.88 8.58
CA SER A 108 1.47 4.18 9.28
C SER A 108 0.81 5.27 8.44
N TYR A 109 1.12 5.32 7.15
CA TYR A 109 0.52 6.28 6.21
C TYR A 109 -1.00 6.08 6.08
N ASN A 110 -1.44 4.84 5.91
CA ASN A 110 -2.87 4.53 5.82
C ASN A 110 -3.62 4.86 7.13
N THR A 111 -2.99 4.60 8.27
CA THR A 111 -3.55 4.97 9.58
C THR A 111 -3.68 6.48 9.72
N LEU A 112 -2.65 7.24 9.33
CA LEU A 112 -2.69 8.70 9.37
C LEU A 112 -3.82 9.27 8.49
N ILE A 113 -3.96 8.76 7.26
CA ILE A 113 -5.06 9.16 6.36
C ILE A 113 -6.42 8.86 6.99
N ALA A 114 -6.58 7.67 7.58
CA ALA A 114 -7.83 7.27 8.21
C ALA A 114 -8.19 8.20 9.38
N VAL A 115 -7.24 8.51 10.26
CA VAL A 115 -7.44 9.44 11.38
C VAL A 115 -7.76 10.85 10.91
N GLN A 116 -7.04 11.35 9.88
CA GLN A 116 -7.33 12.66 9.30
C GLN A 116 -8.75 12.72 8.72
N ARG A 117 -9.16 11.68 7.99
CA ARG A 117 -10.52 11.60 7.43
C ARG A 117 -11.58 11.55 8.52
N GLU A 118 -11.41 10.70 9.53
CA GLU A 118 -12.32 10.61 10.67
C GLU A 118 -12.44 11.93 11.42
N THR A 119 -11.32 12.64 11.61
CA THR A 119 -11.33 13.96 12.26
C THR A 119 -12.14 14.96 11.44
N LEU A 120 -11.97 15.01 10.12
CA LEU A 120 -12.72 15.89 9.23
C LEU A 120 -14.22 15.53 9.17
N ASP A 121 -14.52 14.23 9.15
CA ASP A 121 -15.89 13.73 9.07
C ASP A 121 -16.71 13.99 10.35
N ASN A 122 -16.02 14.14 11.50
CA ASN A 122 -16.65 14.49 12.78
C ASN A 122 -16.76 16.01 13.06
N LEU A 123 -16.27 16.86 12.15
CA LEU A 123 -16.49 18.29 12.28
C LEU A 123 -17.94 18.65 11.93
N HIS A 124 -18.53 19.52 12.75
CA HIS A 124 -19.86 20.09 12.49
C HIS A 124 -19.81 21.25 11.48
N GLU A 125 -18.64 21.62 11.04
CA GLU A 125 -18.41 22.64 10.01
C GLU A 125 -18.17 21.99 8.66
N GLY A 126 -18.78 22.56 7.60
CA GLY A 126 -18.55 22.11 6.23
C GLY A 126 -17.13 22.46 5.78
N VAL A 127 -16.31 21.45 5.51
CA VAL A 127 -14.91 21.61 5.05
C VAL A 127 -14.76 21.09 3.63
N ALA A 128 -14.14 21.90 2.76
CA ALA A 128 -13.73 21.50 1.41
C ALA A 128 -12.36 22.04 1.08
N VAL A 129 -11.60 21.27 0.31
CA VAL A 129 -10.30 21.66 -0.21
C VAL A 129 -10.32 21.52 -1.73
N PHE A 130 -10.03 22.63 -2.41
CA PHE A 130 -9.84 22.65 -3.86
C PHE A 130 -8.35 22.67 -4.18
N GLY A 131 -7.94 21.94 -5.20
CA GLY A 131 -6.57 21.93 -5.67
C GLY A 131 -6.23 23.20 -6.46
N SER A 132 -4.96 23.36 -6.82
CA SER A 132 -4.48 24.45 -7.69
C SER A 132 -5.09 24.41 -9.10
N ASP A 133 -5.67 23.28 -9.48
CA ASP A 133 -6.43 23.07 -10.70
C ASP A 133 -7.93 23.44 -10.56
N GLY A 134 -8.32 24.00 -9.42
CA GLY A 134 -9.70 24.37 -9.09
C GLY A 134 -10.63 23.18 -8.85
N ARG A 135 -10.11 21.95 -8.77
CA ARG A 135 -10.95 20.75 -8.57
C ARG A 135 -11.02 20.37 -7.09
N LEU A 136 -12.20 19.92 -6.68
CA LEU A 136 -12.44 19.42 -5.33
C LEU A 136 -11.55 18.20 -5.07
N LYS A 137 -10.69 18.29 -4.06
CA LYS A 137 -9.77 17.22 -3.63
C LYS A 137 -10.26 16.52 -2.38
N LEU A 138 -10.96 17.27 -1.52
CA LEU A 138 -11.48 16.77 -0.25
C LEU A 138 -12.73 17.51 0.13
N SER A 139 -13.70 16.81 0.69
CA SER A 139 -14.87 17.41 1.37
C SER A 139 -15.33 16.49 2.48
N ASN A 140 -15.76 17.06 3.59
CA ASN A 140 -16.38 16.29 4.67
C ASN A 140 -17.90 16.11 4.43
N PRO A 141 -18.58 15.22 5.17
CA PRO A 141 -20.02 14.99 5.01
C PRO A 141 -20.86 16.25 5.20
N GLU A 142 -20.53 17.09 6.19
CA GLU A 142 -21.25 18.34 6.46
C GLU A 142 -21.21 19.29 5.27
N PHE A 143 -20.05 19.44 4.63
CA PHE A 143 -19.95 20.25 3.41
C PHE A 143 -20.82 19.70 2.28
N ARG A 144 -20.81 18.38 2.08
CA ARG A 144 -21.61 17.74 1.02
C ARG A 144 -23.10 17.90 1.28
N GLN A 145 -23.53 17.74 2.51
CA GLN A 145 -24.91 17.91 2.91
C GLN A 145 -25.37 19.38 2.77
N LEU A 146 -24.57 20.32 3.29
CA LEU A 146 -24.87 21.76 3.21
C LEU A 146 -25.09 22.22 1.76
N TRP A 147 -24.27 21.73 0.83
CA TRP A 147 -24.30 22.12 -0.55
C TRP A 147 -25.02 21.12 -1.47
N SER A 148 -25.68 20.12 -0.90
CA SER A 148 -26.43 19.07 -1.62
C SER A 148 -25.62 18.46 -2.77
N LEU A 149 -24.34 18.15 -2.51
CA LEU A 149 -23.45 17.54 -3.49
C LEU A 149 -23.75 16.04 -3.60
N SER A 150 -23.95 15.58 -4.83
CA SER A 150 -24.10 14.17 -5.13
C SER A 150 -22.74 13.43 -5.11
N ASP A 151 -22.76 12.12 -4.87
CA ASP A 151 -21.55 11.30 -4.93
C ASP A 151 -20.87 11.33 -6.31
N SER A 152 -21.64 11.49 -7.39
CA SER A 152 -21.10 11.65 -8.74
C SER A 152 -20.30 12.94 -8.90
N GLU A 153 -20.78 14.06 -8.38
CA GLU A 153 -20.07 15.35 -8.44
C GLU A 153 -18.77 15.32 -7.62
N VAL A 154 -18.79 14.63 -6.48
CA VAL A 154 -17.59 14.42 -5.68
C VAL A 154 -16.59 13.50 -6.41
N ALA A 155 -17.07 12.40 -7.01
CA ALA A 155 -16.23 11.46 -7.75
C ALA A 155 -15.62 12.07 -9.02
N GLU A 156 -16.34 12.96 -9.71
CA GLU A 156 -15.86 13.70 -10.87
C GLU A 156 -14.96 14.89 -10.52
N ALA A 157 -14.66 15.07 -9.23
CA ALA A 157 -13.86 16.18 -8.71
C ALA A 157 -14.40 17.54 -9.21
N LEU A 158 -15.60 17.90 -8.75
CA LEU A 158 -16.30 19.13 -9.09
C LEU A 158 -15.34 20.33 -9.14
N HIS A 159 -15.38 21.09 -10.23
CA HIS A 159 -14.58 22.31 -10.35
C HIS A 159 -15.20 23.45 -9.54
N VAL A 160 -14.37 24.32 -8.98
CA VAL A 160 -14.80 25.45 -8.13
C VAL A 160 -15.83 26.34 -8.82
N SER A 161 -15.74 26.56 -10.13
CA SER A 161 -16.73 27.34 -10.88
C SER A 161 -18.10 26.68 -10.93
N GLY A 162 -18.16 25.35 -11.02
CA GLY A 162 -19.41 24.58 -10.93
C GLY A 162 -19.99 24.60 -9.52
N PHE A 163 -19.13 24.58 -8.51
CA PHE A 163 -19.54 24.75 -7.13
C PHE A 163 -20.16 26.14 -6.88
N VAL A 164 -19.49 27.21 -7.34
CA VAL A 164 -20.03 28.59 -7.21
C VAL A 164 -21.35 28.75 -7.96
N GLU A 165 -21.54 28.08 -9.09
CA GLU A 165 -22.81 28.10 -9.81
C GLU A 165 -23.98 27.53 -8.97
N LYS A 166 -23.73 26.52 -8.15
CA LYS A 166 -24.74 26.02 -7.20
C LYS A 166 -25.10 27.01 -6.11
N MET A 167 -24.18 27.91 -5.76
CA MET A 167 -24.48 28.97 -4.77
C MET A 167 -25.42 30.03 -5.29
N LYS A 168 -25.64 30.12 -6.60
CA LYS A 168 -26.50 31.16 -7.24
C LYS A 168 -27.85 31.26 -6.59
N SER A 169 -28.47 30.15 -6.25
CA SER A 169 -29.81 30.13 -5.63
C SER A 169 -29.84 30.67 -4.19
N LEU A 170 -28.68 30.80 -3.55
CA LEU A 170 -28.50 31.23 -2.16
C LEU A 170 -28.06 32.70 -2.08
N VAL A 171 -27.51 33.22 -3.15
CA VAL A 171 -27.06 34.63 -3.23
C VAL A 171 -28.20 35.50 -3.69
N ILE A 172 -28.70 36.31 -2.79
CA ILE A 172 -29.81 37.24 -3.07
C ILE A 172 -29.21 38.63 -3.28
N GLY A 173 -29.57 39.27 -4.43
CA GLY A 173 -29.33 40.70 -4.66
C GLY A 173 -28.07 41.09 -5.44
N GLU A 174 -27.40 40.16 -6.11
CA GLU A 174 -26.34 40.49 -7.05
C GLU A 174 -26.89 40.65 -8.46
N ASP A 175 -26.89 41.89 -8.95
CA ASP A 175 -27.41 42.25 -10.30
C ASP A 175 -26.51 41.70 -11.43
N ASP A 176 -25.22 41.45 -11.14
CA ASP A 176 -24.23 40.88 -12.09
C ASP A 176 -23.63 39.60 -11.51
N TRP A 177 -24.29 38.47 -11.79
CA TRP A 177 -23.86 37.15 -11.34
C TRP A 177 -22.51 36.74 -11.91
N GLU A 178 -22.20 37.05 -13.15
CA GLU A 178 -20.93 36.64 -13.77
C GLU A 178 -19.73 37.35 -13.12
N ALA A 179 -19.84 38.65 -12.86
CA ALA A 179 -18.82 39.41 -12.14
C ALA A 179 -18.66 38.91 -10.69
N TYR A 180 -19.74 38.56 -10.02
CA TYR A 180 -19.69 37.96 -8.68
C TYR A 180 -18.98 36.62 -8.71
N LYS A 181 -19.35 35.71 -9.61
CA LYS A 181 -18.78 34.40 -9.80
C LYS A 181 -17.28 34.45 -10.05
N GLU A 182 -16.85 35.32 -11.00
CA GLU A 182 -15.41 35.51 -11.28
C GLU A 182 -14.64 35.94 -10.04
N ARG A 183 -15.16 36.90 -9.28
CA ARG A 183 -14.55 37.39 -8.04
C ARG A 183 -14.43 36.28 -6.98
N VAL A 184 -15.48 35.49 -6.77
CA VAL A 184 -15.49 34.40 -5.79
C VAL A 184 -14.54 33.28 -6.22
N VAL A 185 -14.57 32.88 -7.49
CA VAL A 185 -13.63 31.85 -8.01
C VAL A 185 -12.19 32.32 -7.87
N ALA A 186 -11.89 33.56 -8.23
CA ALA A 186 -10.55 34.14 -8.07
C ALA A 186 -10.12 34.17 -6.59
N GLY A 187 -11.01 34.53 -5.68
CA GLY A 187 -10.76 34.52 -4.24
C GLY A 187 -10.48 33.10 -3.73
N LEU A 188 -11.29 32.12 -4.09
CA LEU A 188 -11.10 30.71 -3.68
C LEU A 188 -9.83 30.07 -4.27
N MET A 189 -9.38 30.56 -5.42
CA MET A 189 -8.15 30.11 -6.08
C MET A 189 -6.91 30.87 -5.59
N SER A 190 -7.08 31.98 -4.88
CA SER A 190 -5.95 32.73 -4.31
C SER A 190 -5.33 31.97 -3.12
N ARG A 191 -4.02 32.14 -2.92
CA ARG A 191 -3.30 31.56 -1.76
C ARG A 191 -3.48 32.37 -0.48
N GLU A 192 -4.16 33.50 -0.54
CA GLU A 192 -4.39 34.35 0.62
C GLU A 192 -5.62 33.87 1.39
N PRO A 193 -5.58 33.76 2.72
CA PRO A 193 -6.74 33.38 3.49
C PRO A 193 -7.80 34.48 3.39
N HIS A 194 -8.99 34.08 2.93
CA HIS A 194 -10.16 34.94 2.88
C HIS A 194 -11.19 34.46 3.92
N SER A 195 -11.73 35.40 4.69
CA SER A 195 -12.87 35.16 5.55
C SER A 195 -14.04 36.02 5.07
N GLY A 196 -15.20 35.39 4.83
CA GLY A 196 -16.45 36.05 4.49
C GLY A 196 -17.59 35.43 5.29
N ARG A 197 -18.61 36.24 5.59
CA ARG A 197 -19.91 35.72 6.07
C ARG A 197 -20.87 35.77 4.88
N LEU A 198 -21.53 34.66 4.62
CA LEU A 198 -22.70 34.57 3.77
C LEU A 198 -23.90 35.11 4.50
#